data_cc7ef07ea8884cec5b2b7732bf3cf427
#
_entry.id   cc7ef07ea8884cec5b2b7732bf3cf427
#
_cell.length_a   1.000
_cell.length_b   1.000
_cell.length_c   1.000
_cell.angle_alpha   90.00
_cell.angle_beta   90.00
_cell.angle_gamma   90.00
#
_symmetry.space_group_name_H-M   'P 1'
#
loop_
_entity.id
_entity.type
_entity.pdbx_description
1 polymer ?
#
loop_
_entity_poly.entity_id
_entity_poly.type
_entity_poly.pdbx_seq_one_letter_code
_entity_poly.pdbx_strand_id
1 'polypeptide(L)'
;QWITTHFARGVVPPFSFEYGGKPSQEFIKSWSYTATRQKSDDPKVLKYLYTYREPSGGLKVECEVKGFTDFNTVEWVLRFTNQGKKNTPEIANIKVSDITFRYQHPGAFNLHHSEGSHASKSDFSQQLTILSPGDNLYMRPEGGRSSQMRMPFFNIESPANQGVIVAIGWTGTWFADVRCADQQSVALTSGIERLKTYLYPEESIRTSSVCLSFWNGSDRMKGHNQFRRFVQAHHTWKVGGKPTVYPISTSFNYGDPTPCNEYTCLTTDYAIAMVKRYEQFKLVPEVFWLD
;
A
#
# COMPACT_ATOMS: atom_id res chain seq x y z
N GLN A 1 4.65 2.48 -21.05
CA GLN A 1 3.94 3.70 -21.46
C GLN A 1 3.37 4.49 -20.26
N TRP A 2 2.56 3.90 -19.36
CA TRP A 2 1.93 4.60 -18.24
C TRP A 2 2.97 5.39 -17.39
N ILE A 3 4.07 4.76 -16.99
CA ILE A 3 5.14 5.38 -16.19
C ILE A 3 5.72 6.60 -16.90
N THR A 4 6.12 6.44 -18.16
CA THR A 4 6.75 7.52 -18.92
C THR A 4 5.81 8.69 -19.19
N THR A 5 4.51 8.48 -19.18
CA THR A 5 3.52 9.56 -19.33
C THR A 5 3.29 10.32 -18.02
N HIS A 6 3.14 9.61 -16.89
CA HIS A 6 2.78 10.24 -15.62
C HIS A 6 3.98 10.81 -14.86
N PHE A 7 5.20 10.38 -15.18
CA PHE A 7 6.43 10.88 -14.58
C PHE A 7 7.29 11.67 -15.56
N ALA A 8 6.72 12.19 -16.65
CA ALA A 8 7.46 12.98 -17.63
C ALA A 8 7.90 14.34 -17.07
N ARG A 9 8.95 14.89 -17.65
CA ARG A 9 9.40 16.26 -17.32
C ARG A 9 8.29 17.28 -17.61
N GLY A 10 8.04 18.19 -16.67
CA GLY A 10 7.03 19.24 -16.83
C GLY A 10 5.58 18.78 -16.62
N VAL A 11 5.35 17.51 -16.36
CA VAL A 11 4.04 16.97 -15.93
C VAL A 11 3.94 17.05 -14.41
N VAL A 12 2.74 17.31 -13.88
CA VAL A 12 2.46 17.11 -12.44
C VAL A 12 2.51 15.62 -12.17
N PRO A 13 3.41 15.14 -11.29
CA PRO A 13 3.51 13.72 -11.00
C PRO A 13 2.25 13.20 -10.29
N PRO A 14 2.02 11.87 -10.28
CA PRO A 14 0.83 11.26 -9.65
C PRO A 14 0.96 11.18 -8.12
N PHE A 15 1.62 12.15 -7.52
CA PHE A 15 1.73 12.35 -6.08
C PHE A 15 1.77 13.84 -5.76
N SER A 16 1.46 14.19 -4.51
CA SER A 16 1.54 15.57 -4.05
C SER A 16 1.94 15.67 -2.57
N PHE A 17 2.34 16.85 -2.16
CA PHE A 17 2.66 17.19 -0.77
C PHE A 17 2.58 18.70 -0.58
N GLU A 18 2.57 19.14 0.66
CA GLU A 18 2.75 20.55 1.00
C GLU A 18 4.16 20.78 1.51
N TYR A 19 4.75 21.92 1.13
CA TYR A 19 6.09 22.33 1.54
C TYR A 19 6.07 23.81 1.93
N GLY A 20 6.30 24.08 3.23
CA GLY A 20 6.19 25.43 3.78
C GLY A 20 4.78 26.03 3.57
N GLY A 21 3.75 25.21 3.68
CA GLY A 21 2.35 25.61 3.50
C GLY A 21 1.90 25.80 2.05
N LYS A 22 2.73 25.48 1.05
CA LYS A 22 2.39 25.58 -0.37
C LYS A 22 2.18 24.19 -0.97
N PRO A 23 1.15 23.94 -1.77
CA PRO A 23 0.94 22.67 -2.45
C PRO A 23 1.96 22.45 -3.57
N SER A 24 2.49 21.22 -3.66
CA SER A 24 3.56 20.88 -4.61
C SER A 24 3.19 21.08 -6.08
N GLN A 25 1.91 21.00 -6.41
CA GLN A 25 1.42 21.24 -7.78
C GLN A 25 1.76 22.63 -8.32
N GLU A 26 1.95 23.62 -7.42
CA GLU A 26 2.29 24.99 -7.79
C GLU A 26 3.76 25.16 -8.19
N PHE A 27 4.65 24.33 -7.64
CA PHE A 27 6.10 24.52 -7.78
C PHE A 27 6.88 23.34 -8.34
N ILE A 28 6.40 22.09 -8.21
CA ILE A 28 7.19 20.89 -8.54
C ILE A 28 7.70 20.87 -9.98
N LYS A 29 6.93 21.46 -10.91
CA LYS A 29 7.34 21.56 -12.33
C LYS A 29 8.54 22.47 -12.57
N SER A 30 8.76 23.45 -11.69
CA SER A 30 9.89 24.39 -11.76
C SER A 30 11.16 23.85 -11.12
N TRP A 31 11.04 22.77 -10.34
CA TRP A 31 12.19 22.14 -9.72
C TRP A 31 13.08 21.44 -10.74
N SER A 32 14.38 21.32 -10.42
CA SER A 32 15.25 20.54 -11.26
C SER A 32 14.81 19.07 -11.25
N TYR A 33 14.79 18.46 -12.44
CA TYR A 33 14.23 17.12 -12.63
C TYR A 33 15.25 16.24 -13.36
N THR A 34 15.42 15.01 -12.84
CA THR A 34 16.15 13.96 -13.53
C THR A 34 15.34 12.65 -13.51
N ALA A 35 15.46 11.89 -14.60
CA ALA A 35 14.87 10.56 -14.73
C ALA A 35 15.98 9.58 -15.10
N THR A 36 16.16 8.56 -14.30
CA THR A 36 17.19 7.53 -14.50
C THR A 36 16.56 6.15 -14.53
N ARG A 37 16.80 5.41 -15.60
CA ARG A 37 16.47 3.98 -15.64
C ARG A 37 17.54 3.21 -14.87
N GLN A 38 17.12 2.47 -13.86
CA GLN A 38 17.99 1.66 -13.02
C GLN A 38 18.09 0.23 -13.56
N LYS A 39 19.19 -0.45 -13.25
CA LYS A 39 19.35 -1.88 -13.52
C LYS A 39 18.37 -2.68 -12.66
N SER A 40 17.76 -3.71 -13.25
CA SER A 40 16.95 -4.69 -12.56
C SER A 40 17.53 -6.08 -12.78
N ASP A 41 17.54 -6.90 -11.74
CA ASP A 41 17.96 -8.30 -11.83
C ASP A 41 16.86 -9.18 -12.43
N ASP A 42 15.61 -8.70 -12.39
CA ASP A 42 14.47 -9.36 -13.04
C ASP A 42 14.14 -8.60 -14.35
N PRO A 43 14.23 -9.25 -15.53
CA PRO A 43 13.93 -8.61 -16.82
C PRO A 43 12.46 -8.19 -16.97
N LYS A 44 11.56 -8.73 -16.15
CA LYS A 44 10.14 -8.35 -16.11
C LYS A 44 9.88 -7.10 -15.31
N VAL A 45 10.87 -6.62 -14.55
CA VAL A 45 10.76 -5.44 -13.68
C VAL A 45 11.55 -4.28 -14.26
N LEU A 46 10.86 -3.22 -14.65
CA LEU A 46 11.44 -1.95 -15.04
C LEU A 46 11.60 -1.07 -13.80
N LYS A 47 12.79 -0.56 -13.54
CA LYS A 47 13.07 0.32 -12.40
C LYS A 47 13.46 1.71 -12.90
N TYR A 48 12.83 2.73 -12.32
CA TYR A 48 13.12 4.13 -12.60
C TYR A 48 13.28 4.90 -11.29
N LEU A 49 14.18 5.88 -11.31
CA LEU A 49 14.34 6.87 -10.26
C LEU A 49 14.07 8.25 -10.85
N TYR A 50 13.03 8.89 -10.37
CA TYR A 50 12.69 10.28 -10.68
C TYR A 50 13.08 11.15 -9.51
N THR A 51 13.90 12.16 -9.77
CA THR A 51 14.41 13.05 -8.72
C THR A 51 14.01 14.48 -9.02
N TYR A 52 13.42 15.11 -8.01
CA TYR A 52 13.04 16.52 -8.00
C TYR A 52 13.89 17.22 -6.93
N ARG A 53 14.53 18.35 -7.29
CA ARG A 53 15.31 19.13 -6.32
C ARG A 53 14.83 20.55 -6.29
N GLU A 54 14.62 21.04 -5.09
CA GLU A 54 14.32 22.43 -4.84
C GLU A 54 15.45 23.33 -5.39
N PRO A 55 15.14 24.48 -6.07
CA PRO A 55 16.16 25.37 -6.60
C PRO A 55 17.14 25.92 -5.56
N SER A 56 16.71 26.11 -4.31
CA SER A 56 17.58 26.54 -3.21
C SER A 56 18.50 25.43 -2.68
N GLY A 57 18.32 24.18 -3.13
CA GLY A 57 19.10 23.01 -2.72
C GLY A 57 18.73 22.43 -1.37
N GLY A 58 17.62 22.86 -0.76
CA GLY A 58 17.17 22.37 0.54
C GLY A 58 16.55 20.98 0.46
N LEU A 59 15.49 20.81 -0.29
CA LEU A 59 14.74 19.56 -0.35
C LEU A 59 14.99 18.80 -1.66
N LYS A 60 15.27 17.50 -1.52
CA LYS A 60 15.27 16.53 -2.62
C LYS A 60 14.12 15.55 -2.41
N VAL A 61 13.30 15.33 -3.46
CA VAL A 61 12.25 14.31 -3.49
C VAL A 61 12.62 13.29 -4.56
N GLU A 62 12.74 12.05 -4.16
CA GLU A 62 13.01 10.91 -5.03
C GLU A 62 11.76 10.03 -5.08
N CYS A 63 11.36 9.67 -6.29
CA CYS A 63 10.29 8.71 -6.54
C CYS A 63 10.90 7.47 -7.20
N GLU A 64 10.96 6.37 -6.46
CA GLU A 64 11.36 5.07 -6.99
C GLU A 64 10.13 4.40 -7.58
N VAL A 65 10.16 4.13 -8.89
CA VAL A 65 9.04 3.55 -9.64
C VAL A 65 9.44 2.21 -10.20
N LYS A 66 8.59 1.20 -10.02
CA LYS A 66 8.72 -0.11 -10.63
C LYS A 66 7.53 -0.37 -11.55
N GLY A 67 7.80 -0.87 -12.75
CA GLY A 67 6.80 -1.37 -13.67
C GLY A 67 6.96 -2.87 -13.88
N PHE A 68 5.89 -3.63 -13.76
CA PHE A 68 5.88 -5.09 -13.90
C PHE A 68 5.21 -5.43 -15.23
N THR A 69 6.01 -5.88 -16.19
CA THR A 69 5.56 -6.08 -17.58
C THR A 69 4.66 -7.32 -17.75
N ASP A 70 4.75 -8.25 -16.82
CA ASP A 70 3.97 -9.49 -16.79
C ASP A 70 2.58 -9.35 -16.14
N PHE A 71 2.32 -8.24 -15.44
CA PHE A 71 1.08 -8.04 -14.67
C PHE A 71 0.34 -6.72 -14.92
N ASN A 72 0.74 -5.89 -15.88
CA ASN A 72 0.20 -4.53 -16.06
C ASN A 72 0.14 -3.73 -14.76
N THR A 73 1.18 -3.83 -13.96
CA THR A 73 1.24 -3.28 -12.61
C THR A 73 2.36 -2.27 -12.50
N VAL A 74 2.12 -1.21 -11.74
CA VAL A 74 3.11 -0.19 -11.39
C VAL A 74 3.09 0.06 -9.88
N GLU A 75 4.28 0.27 -9.32
CA GLU A 75 4.46 0.64 -7.91
C GLU A 75 5.39 1.82 -7.80
N TRP A 76 5.17 2.66 -6.79
CA TRP A 76 6.16 3.68 -6.43
C TRP A 76 6.14 4.01 -4.94
N VAL A 77 7.21 4.63 -4.51
CA VAL A 77 7.44 5.13 -3.16
C VAL A 77 8.20 6.44 -3.25
N LEU A 78 7.94 7.35 -2.31
CA LEU A 78 8.66 8.62 -2.23
C LEU A 78 9.67 8.57 -1.09
N ARG A 79 10.80 9.28 -1.31
CA ARG A 79 11.78 9.59 -0.29
C ARG A 79 12.06 11.10 -0.33
N PHE A 80 11.94 11.73 0.83
CA PHE A 80 12.26 13.14 1.03
C PHE A 80 13.59 13.20 1.77
N THR A 81 14.54 14.00 1.29
CA THR A 81 15.87 14.17 1.90
C THR A 81 16.20 15.64 2.00
N ASN A 82 16.60 16.08 3.18
CA ASN A 82 17.16 17.41 3.36
C ASN A 82 18.64 17.43 2.95
N GLN A 83 18.96 18.15 1.87
CA GLN A 83 20.32 18.35 1.39
C GLN A 83 20.89 19.71 1.81
N GLY A 84 20.11 20.52 2.52
CA GLY A 84 20.50 21.83 3.03
C GLY A 84 21.23 21.76 4.36
N LYS A 85 21.70 22.92 4.81
CA LYS A 85 22.42 23.08 6.11
C LYS A 85 21.50 23.51 7.27
N LYS A 86 20.22 23.72 7.02
CA LYS A 86 19.19 24.08 8.00
C LYS A 86 18.04 23.11 7.91
N ASN A 87 17.19 23.08 8.92
CA ASN A 87 15.96 22.31 8.87
C ASN A 87 15.12 22.72 7.65
N THR A 88 14.45 21.77 7.04
CA THR A 88 13.50 22.10 5.98
C THR A 88 12.33 22.92 6.55
N PRO A 89 11.65 23.71 5.71
CA PRO A 89 10.26 24.04 5.96
C PRO A 89 9.44 22.79 6.24
N GLU A 90 8.26 22.99 6.82
CA GLU A 90 7.34 21.92 7.11
C GLU A 90 6.94 21.16 5.83
N ILE A 91 6.96 19.83 5.91
CA ILE A 91 6.46 18.89 4.90
C ILE A 91 5.20 18.27 5.47
N ALA A 92 4.07 18.43 4.79
CA ALA A 92 2.77 17.97 5.25
C ALA A 92 1.92 17.43 4.10
N ASN A 93 0.78 16.85 4.43
CA ASN A 93 -0.23 16.40 3.46
C ASN A 93 0.35 15.57 2.32
N ILE A 94 1.31 14.67 2.65
CA ILE A 94 1.95 13.81 1.66
C ILE A 94 0.95 12.79 1.14
N LYS A 95 0.60 12.91 -0.13
CA LYS A 95 -0.21 11.96 -0.88
C LYS A 95 0.70 11.19 -1.81
N VAL A 96 1.00 9.94 -1.47
CA VAL A 96 1.84 9.09 -2.30
C VAL A 96 1.16 8.76 -3.62
N SER A 97 -0.17 8.68 -3.63
CA SER A 97 -0.97 8.79 -4.85
C SER A 97 -1.86 10.03 -4.80
N ASP A 98 -1.87 10.78 -5.88
CA ASP A 98 -2.77 11.90 -6.13
C ASP A 98 -3.04 11.88 -7.65
N ILE A 99 -4.03 11.07 -8.04
CA ILE A 99 -4.28 10.72 -9.44
C ILE A 99 -5.76 10.66 -9.74
N THR A 100 -6.13 11.07 -10.96
CA THR A 100 -7.49 10.91 -11.49
C THR A 100 -7.48 9.93 -12.64
N PHE A 101 -8.24 8.84 -12.49
CA PHE A 101 -8.51 7.89 -13.57
C PHE A 101 -9.68 8.40 -14.38
N ARG A 102 -9.55 8.40 -15.72
CA ARG A 102 -10.59 8.81 -16.66
C ARG A 102 -10.96 7.64 -17.56
N TYR A 103 -12.25 7.48 -17.78
CA TYR A 103 -12.82 6.38 -18.56
C TYR A 103 -13.72 6.94 -19.66
N GLN A 104 -13.83 6.21 -20.76
CA GLN A 104 -14.60 6.67 -21.93
C GLN A 104 -16.12 6.54 -21.72
N HIS A 105 -16.53 5.53 -20.95
CA HIS A 105 -17.96 5.25 -20.73
C HIS A 105 -18.45 5.88 -19.42
N PRO A 106 -19.54 6.65 -19.46
CA PRO A 106 -20.11 7.23 -18.26
C PRO A 106 -20.86 6.19 -17.43
N GLY A 107 -20.92 6.44 -16.12
CA GLY A 107 -21.66 5.61 -15.16
C GLY A 107 -21.12 5.72 -13.74
N ALA A 108 -21.69 4.97 -12.82
CA ALA A 108 -21.20 4.86 -11.47
C ALA A 108 -19.97 3.93 -11.40
N PHE A 109 -19.09 4.18 -10.42
CA PHE A 109 -17.95 3.34 -10.14
C PHE A 109 -18.26 2.39 -9.00
N ASN A 110 -17.88 1.12 -9.15
CA ASN A 110 -17.98 0.13 -8.09
C ASN A 110 -16.66 0.05 -7.33
N LEU A 111 -16.67 0.43 -6.07
CA LEU A 111 -15.54 0.30 -5.18
C LEU A 111 -15.69 -0.96 -4.33
N HIS A 112 -14.94 -2.01 -4.70
CA HIS A 112 -14.87 -3.26 -3.94
C HIS A 112 -13.73 -3.17 -2.93
N HIS A 113 -14.07 -3.29 -1.66
CA HIS A 113 -13.12 -3.26 -0.55
C HIS A 113 -13.48 -4.32 0.49
N SER A 114 -12.70 -4.45 1.53
CA SER A 114 -12.95 -5.43 2.60
C SER A 114 -12.68 -4.84 3.96
N GLU A 115 -13.44 -5.33 4.94
CA GLU A 115 -13.06 -5.19 6.33
C GLU A 115 -11.65 -5.78 6.53
N GLY A 116 -10.91 -5.26 7.48
CA GLY A 116 -9.71 -5.89 7.99
C GLY A 116 -10.02 -6.81 9.16
N SER A 117 -9.01 -7.14 9.95
CA SER A 117 -9.20 -7.94 11.15
C SER A 117 -9.40 -7.08 12.39
N HIS A 118 -10.42 -7.43 13.18
CA HIS A 118 -10.70 -6.89 14.51
C HIS A 118 -10.97 -8.02 15.51
N ALA A 119 -10.65 -9.25 15.16
CA ALA A 119 -10.97 -10.46 15.90
C ALA A 119 -12.48 -10.67 16.07
N SER A 120 -13.24 -10.45 14.99
CA SER A 120 -14.69 -10.60 14.96
C SER A 120 -15.15 -11.54 13.84
N LYS A 121 -16.42 -11.93 13.86
CA LYS A 121 -17.02 -12.76 12.81
C LYS A 121 -17.11 -12.06 11.45
N SER A 122 -17.01 -10.74 11.41
CA SER A 122 -17.02 -9.93 10.18
C SER A 122 -15.64 -9.69 9.58
N ASP A 123 -14.57 -10.23 10.18
CA ASP A 123 -13.22 -10.09 9.66
C ASP A 123 -13.16 -10.53 8.19
N PHE A 124 -12.48 -9.70 7.39
CA PHE A 124 -12.29 -9.90 5.95
C PHE A 124 -13.57 -9.93 5.11
N SER A 125 -14.71 -9.50 5.68
CA SER A 125 -15.96 -9.43 4.92
C SER A 125 -15.83 -8.48 3.74
N GLN A 126 -16.38 -8.90 2.60
CA GLN A 126 -16.38 -8.10 1.38
C GLN A 126 -17.43 -7.00 1.44
N GLN A 127 -17.06 -5.81 0.95
CA GLN A 127 -17.91 -4.65 0.88
C GLN A 127 -17.94 -4.11 -0.55
N LEU A 128 -19.09 -3.57 -0.95
CA LEU A 128 -19.27 -2.85 -2.21
C LEU A 128 -19.85 -1.47 -1.91
N THR A 129 -19.15 -0.43 -2.33
CA THR A 129 -19.66 0.94 -2.33
C THR A 129 -19.81 1.41 -3.79
N ILE A 130 -21.02 1.80 -4.17
CA ILE A 130 -21.28 2.39 -5.48
C ILE A 130 -21.06 3.90 -5.34
N LEU A 131 -20.15 4.45 -6.14
CA LEU A 131 -19.81 5.87 -6.14
C LEU A 131 -20.45 6.55 -7.34
N SER A 132 -21.39 7.46 -7.07
CA SER A 132 -21.97 8.39 -8.03
C SER A 132 -21.24 9.74 -8.00
N PRO A 133 -21.41 10.62 -9.00
CA PRO A 133 -20.78 11.94 -9.00
C PRO A 133 -21.03 12.72 -7.69
N GLY A 134 -19.97 13.16 -7.05
CA GLY A 134 -19.97 13.82 -5.75
C GLY A 134 -19.73 12.92 -4.55
N ASP A 135 -19.88 11.60 -4.71
CA ASP A 135 -19.61 10.64 -3.63
C ASP A 135 -18.11 10.43 -3.41
N ASN A 136 -17.76 10.10 -2.17
CA ASN A 136 -16.41 9.61 -1.84
C ASN A 136 -16.47 8.57 -0.73
N LEU A 137 -15.44 7.71 -0.70
CA LEU A 137 -15.17 6.83 0.41
C LEU A 137 -13.75 7.08 0.94
N TYR A 138 -13.66 7.52 2.18
CA TYR A 138 -12.41 7.64 2.92
C TYR A 138 -12.18 6.37 3.73
N MET A 139 -11.04 5.73 3.50
CA MET A 139 -10.65 4.48 4.17
C MET A 139 -9.37 4.68 4.97
N ARG A 140 -9.31 4.09 6.15
CA ARG A 140 -8.13 4.01 7.00
C ARG A 140 -8.23 2.84 7.97
N PRO A 141 -7.13 2.29 8.48
CA PRO A 141 -7.17 1.41 9.63
C PRO A 141 -7.41 2.22 10.91
N GLU A 142 -7.95 1.59 11.95
CA GLU A 142 -8.30 2.30 13.19
C GLU A 142 -7.29 2.12 14.32
N GLY A 143 -6.61 1.00 14.42
CA GLY A 143 -5.76 0.65 15.56
C GLY A 143 -4.25 0.72 15.32
N GLY A 144 -3.77 1.47 14.32
CA GLY A 144 -2.34 1.62 14.04
C GLY A 144 -1.70 0.45 13.29
N ARG A 145 -2.41 -0.65 13.09
CA ARG A 145 -2.00 -1.78 12.23
C ARG A 145 -2.61 -1.64 10.85
N SER A 146 -1.85 -1.97 9.83
CA SER A 146 -2.21 -1.75 8.42
C SER A 146 -3.54 -2.37 7.99
N SER A 147 -3.90 -3.53 8.56
CA SER A 147 -5.10 -4.28 8.19
C SER A 147 -6.16 -4.32 9.30
N GLN A 148 -6.06 -3.46 10.31
CA GLN A 148 -7.08 -3.39 11.34
C GLN A 148 -8.29 -2.61 10.84
N MET A 149 -9.47 -3.21 10.89
CA MET A 149 -10.77 -2.68 10.43
C MET A 149 -10.88 -2.45 8.92
N ARG A 150 -9.79 -2.24 8.20
CA ARG A 150 -9.78 -2.03 6.74
C ARG A 150 -8.57 -2.73 6.11
N MET A 151 -8.80 -3.44 5.01
CA MET A 151 -7.70 -4.00 4.23
C MET A 151 -7.03 -2.91 3.38
N PRO A 152 -5.67 -2.90 3.30
CA PRO A 152 -4.92 -1.89 2.56
C PRO A 152 -4.94 -2.11 1.05
N PHE A 153 -5.93 -2.81 0.51
CA PHE A 153 -6.14 -3.01 -0.91
C PHE A 153 -7.62 -3.06 -1.27
N PHE A 154 -7.96 -2.50 -2.41
CA PHE A 154 -9.32 -2.36 -2.91
C PHE A 154 -9.31 -2.28 -4.43
N ASN A 155 -10.47 -2.47 -5.06
CA ASN A 155 -10.61 -2.45 -6.52
C ASN A 155 -11.63 -1.39 -6.93
N ILE A 156 -11.18 -0.45 -7.76
CA ILE A 156 -12.03 0.55 -8.41
C ILE A 156 -12.41 0.00 -9.78
N GLU A 157 -13.66 -0.40 -9.94
CA GLU A 157 -14.22 -0.92 -11.19
C GLU A 157 -15.04 0.16 -11.89
N SER A 158 -14.73 0.41 -13.15
CA SER A 158 -15.46 1.35 -13.99
C SER A 158 -16.66 0.72 -14.68
N PRO A 159 -17.61 1.51 -15.19
CA PRO A 159 -18.76 1.01 -15.93
C PRO A 159 -18.40 0.19 -17.20
N ALA A 160 -17.16 0.29 -17.66
CA ALA A 160 -16.69 -0.33 -18.91
C ALA A 160 -15.99 -1.68 -18.72
N ASN A 161 -16.26 -2.42 -17.65
CA ASN A 161 -15.62 -3.71 -17.36
C ASN A 161 -14.09 -3.63 -17.34
N GLN A 162 -13.55 -2.59 -16.77
CA GLN A 162 -12.12 -2.38 -16.53
C GLN A 162 -11.93 -1.70 -15.20
N GLY A 163 -10.76 -1.85 -14.59
CA GLY A 163 -10.52 -1.25 -13.32
C GLY A 163 -9.07 -1.25 -12.91
N VAL A 164 -8.85 -0.79 -11.69
CA VAL A 164 -7.54 -0.76 -11.06
C VAL A 164 -7.65 -1.29 -9.63
N ILE A 165 -6.84 -2.30 -9.33
CA ILE A 165 -6.63 -2.73 -7.96
C ILE A 165 -5.52 -1.86 -7.38
N VAL A 166 -5.85 -1.21 -6.28
CA VAL A 166 -4.95 -0.36 -5.51
C VAL A 166 -4.49 -1.11 -4.27
N ALA A 167 -3.20 -1.08 -3.97
CA ALA A 167 -2.68 -1.59 -2.71
C ALA A 167 -1.72 -0.57 -2.09
N ILE A 168 -1.80 -0.40 -0.75
CA ILE A 168 -1.00 0.54 0.00
C ILE A 168 -0.01 -0.24 0.87
N GLY A 169 1.29 -0.06 0.60
CA GLY A 169 2.36 -0.72 1.32
C GLY A 169 2.85 0.12 2.49
N TRP A 170 2.15 -0.01 3.63
CA TRP A 170 2.51 0.62 4.89
C TRP A 170 2.10 -0.26 6.07
N THR A 171 2.94 -0.36 7.07
CA THR A 171 2.67 -1.22 8.25
C THR A 171 1.81 -0.55 9.32
N GLY A 172 1.72 0.78 9.29
CA GLY A 172 0.95 1.59 10.24
C GLY A 172 -0.31 2.17 9.62
N THR A 173 -0.76 3.32 10.15
CA THR A 173 -1.97 4.00 9.71
C THR A 173 -1.76 4.70 8.38
N TRP A 174 -2.40 4.19 7.35
CA TRP A 174 -2.50 4.75 6.01
C TRP A 174 -3.88 5.41 5.82
N PHE A 175 -4.03 6.16 4.75
CA PHE A 175 -5.34 6.58 4.27
C PHE A 175 -5.48 6.37 2.77
N ALA A 176 -6.70 6.21 2.32
CA ALA A 176 -7.11 6.34 0.93
C ALA A 176 -8.47 7.05 0.85
N ASP A 177 -8.57 8.05 -0.01
CA ASP A 177 -9.83 8.71 -0.38
C ASP A 177 -10.09 8.46 -1.87
N VAL A 178 -11.19 7.79 -2.17
CA VAL A 178 -11.65 7.51 -3.53
C VAL A 178 -12.87 8.36 -3.78
N ARG A 179 -12.77 9.31 -4.69
CA ARG A 179 -13.82 10.30 -4.98
C ARG A 179 -14.28 10.21 -6.44
N CYS A 180 -15.57 10.04 -6.64
CA CYS A 180 -16.18 10.15 -7.95
C CYS A 180 -16.40 11.63 -8.27
N ALA A 181 -15.61 12.18 -9.20
CA ALA A 181 -15.71 13.61 -9.57
C ALA A 181 -16.84 13.84 -10.57
N ASP A 182 -17.01 12.94 -11.53
CA ASP A 182 -18.05 12.96 -12.54
C ASP A 182 -18.34 11.52 -13.02
N GLN A 183 -19.24 11.34 -13.99
CA GLN A 183 -19.62 10.03 -14.52
C GLN A 183 -18.47 9.30 -15.25
N GLN A 184 -17.36 9.96 -15.53
CA GLN A 184 -16.24 9.40 -16.31
C GLN A 184 -14.92 9.44 -15.54
N SER A 185 -14.89 10.03 -14.34
CA SER A 185 -13.64 10.19 -13.60
C SER A 185 -13.76 9.88 -12.12
N VAL A 186 -12.74 9.20 -11.61
CA VAL A 186 -12.57 8.88 -10.21
C VAL A 186 -11.17 9.27 -9.76
N ALA A 187 -11.08 10.06 -8.71
CA ALA A 187 -9.83 10.50 -8.10
C ALA A 187 -9.44 9.57 -6.95
N LEU A 188 -8.16 9.30 -6.83
CA LEU A 188 -7.56 8.54 -5.74
C LEU A 188 -6.48 9.39 -5.08
N THR A 189 -6.61 9.62 -3.78
CA THR A 189 -5.51 10.11 -2.95
C THR A 189 -5.20 9.09 -1.87
N SER A 190 -3.92 8.84 -1.60
CA SER A 190 -3.51 7.94 -0.53
C SER A 190 -2.14 8.30 0.04
N GLY A 191 -1.87 7.87 1.26
CA GLY A 191 -0.60 8.14 1.93
C GLY A 191 -0.57 7.65 3.37
N ILE A 192 0.39 8.17 4.14
CA ILE A 192 0.44 8.00 5.59
C ILE A 192 -0.49 9.03 6.22
N GLU A 193 -1.40 8.57 7.08
CA GLU A 193 -2.36 9.47 7.71
C GLU A 193 -1.64 10.49 8.62
N ARG A 194 -1.99 11.78 8.47
CA ARG A 194 -1.53 12.89 9.32
C ARG A 194 -0.02 13.06 9.44
N LEU A 195 0.74 12.64 8.42
CA LEU A 195 2.17 12.88 8.41
C LEU A 195 2.46 14.38 8.21
N LYS A 196 3.08 14.98 9.22
CA LYS A 196 3.48 16.38 9.26
C LYS A 196 4.81 16.46 9.98
N THR A 197 5.86 16.94 9.30
CA THR A 197 7.23 16.94 9.84
C THR A 197 8.09 17.99 9.14
N TYR A 198 9.30 18.18 9.66
CA TYR A 198 10.42 18.81 8.98
C TYR A 198 11.64 17.87 9.10
N LEU A 199 12.63 18.06 8.27
CA LEU A 199 13.84 17.26 8.25
C LEU A 199 15.03 18.08 8.73
N TYR A 200 15.81 17.53 9.65
CA TYR A 200 17.13 18.05 9.97
C TYR A 200 18.09 17.90 8.79
N PRO A 201 19.22 18.64 8.75
CA PRO A 201 20.25 18.44 7.73
C PRO A 201 20.62 16.96 7.60
N GLU A 202 20.72 16.46 6.36
CA GLU A 202 21.07 15.09 5.97
C GLU A 202 19.99 14.03 6.32
N GLU A 203 18.93 14.42 7.00
CA GLU A 203 17.84 13.50 7.34
C GLU A 203 16.99 13.16 6.13
N SER A 204 16.47 11.94 6.12
CA SER A 204 15.52 11.49 5.10
C SER A 204 14.37 10.68 5.69
N ILE A 205 13.19 10.82 5.07
CA ILE A 205 12.01 9.99 5.37
C ILE A 205 11.53 9.28 4.11
N ARG A 206 10.97 8.09 4.32
CA ARG A 206 10.30 7.30 3.29
C ARG A 206 8.80 7.29 3.54
N THR A 207 8.00 7.38 2.48
CA THR A 207 6.54 7.28 2.57
C THR A 207 6.04 5.83 2.54
N SER A 208 4.72 5.63 2.65
CA SER A 208 4.07 4.42 2.14
C SER A 208 4.39 4.25 0.66
N SER A 209 4.35 3.00 0.17
CA SER A 209 4.29 2.74 -1.27
C SER A 209 2.84 2.62 -1.72
N VAL A 210 2.62 2.79 -3.02
CA VAL A 210 1.35 2.49 -3.67
C VAL A 210 1.58 1.59 -4.87
N CYS A 211 0.67 0.65 -5.06
CA CYS A 211 0.64 -0.27 -6.20
C CYS A 211 -0.68 -0.08 -6.95
N LEU A 212 -0.60 0.03 -8.27
CA LEU A 212 -1.73 0.06 -9.18
C LEU A 212 -1.63 -1.12 -10.14
N SER A 213 -2.57 -2.06 -10.06
CA SER A 213 -2.67 -3.21 -10.97
C SER A 213 -3.90 -3.04 -11.86
N PHE A 214 -3.67 -2.75 -13.15
CA PHE A 214 -4.72 -2.48 -14.12
C PHE A 214 -5.26 -3.78 -14.71
N TRP A 215 -6.57 -3.86 -14.83
CA TRP A 215 -7.26 -5.01 -15.42
C TRP A 215 -8.39 -4.58 -16.36
N ASN A 216 -8.78 -5.46 -17.30
CA ASN A 216 -9.91 -5.29 -18.20
C ASN A 216 -10.60 -6.63 -18.45
N GLY A 217 -11.85 -6.56 -18.87
CA GLY A 217 -12.71 -7.72 -19.17
C GLY A 217 -13.91 -7.82 -18.24
N SER A 218 -14.94 -8.54 -18.68
CA SER A 218 -16.22 -8.68 -17.96
C SER A 218 -16.15 -9.49 -16.67
N ASP A 219 -15.04 -10.18 -16.43
CA ASP A 219 -14.84 -10.98 -15.22
C ASP A 219 -13.84 -10.29 -14.28
N ARG A 220 -14.36 -9.54 -13.32
CA ARG A 220 -13.59 -8.88 -12.25
C ARG A 220 -12.64 -9.84 -11.52
N MET A 221 -13.04 -11.11 -11.35
CA MET A 221 -12.21 -12.09 -10.64
C MET A 221 -10.90 -12.40 -11.36
N LYS A 222 -10.83 -12.20 -12.67
CA LYS A 222 -9.55 -12.26 -13.40
C LYS A 222 -8.58 -11.17 -12.94
N GLY A 223 -9.08 -9.96 -12.67
CA GLY A 223 -8.29 -8.87 -12.09
C GLY A 223 -7.77 -9.22 -10.69
N HIS A 224 -8.64 -9.72 -9.81
CA HIS A 224 -8.24 -10.16 -8.47
C HIS A 224 -7.21 -11.29 -8.51
N ASN A 225 -7.40 -12.28 -9.41
CA ASN A 225 -6.45 -13.38 -9.58
C ASN A 225 -5.13 -12.91 -10.21
N GLN A 226 -5.16 -11.90 -11.10
CA GLN A 226 -3.96 -11.26 -11.62
C GLN A 226 -3.16 -10.63 -10.46
N PHE A 227 -3.81 -9.87 -9.59
CA PHE A 227 -3.17 -9.25 -8.44
C PHE A 227 -2.61 -10.28 -7.45
N ARG A 228 -3.34 -11.35 -7.14
CA ARG A 228 -2.83 -12.44 -6.29
C ARG A 228 -1.56 -13.08 -6.86
N ARG A 229 -1.55 -13.37 -8.17
CA ARG A 229 -0.36 -13.92 -8.85
C ARG A 229 0.80 -12.93 -8.87
N PHE A 230 0.50 -11.64 -9.04
CA PHE A 230 1.49 -10.57 -8.93
C PHE A 230 2.16 -10.55 -7.55
N VAL A 231 1.37 -10.54 -6.48
CA VAL A 231 1.90 -10.58 -5.11
C VAL A 231 2.75 -11.83 -4.89
N GLN A 232 2.28 -12.99 -5.34
CA GLN A 232 3.03 -14.24 -5.23
C GLN A 232 4.35 -14.21 -6.01
N ALA A 233 4.37 -13.63 -7.20
CA ALA A 233 5.57 -13.59 -8.04
C ALA A 233 6.62 -12.60 -7.54
N HIS A 234 6.19 -11.40 -7.10
CA HIS A 234 7.08 -10.26 -6.85
C HIS A 234 7.19 -9.83 -5.39
N HIS A 235 6.25 -10.21 -4.51
CA HIS A 235 6.22 -9.78 -3.10
C HIS A 235 6.29 -10.92 -2.08
N THR A 236 6.12 -12.17 -2.51
CA THR A 236 6.30 -13.30 -1.60
C THR A 236 7.77 -13.44 -1.22
N TRP A 237 8.01 -13.63 0.06
CA TRP A 237 9.36 -13.91 0.57
C TRP A 237 9.96 -15.14 -0.12
N LYS A 238 11.22 -15.02 -0.53
CA LYS A 238 11.95 -16.09 -1.21
C LYS A 238 13.27 -16.34 -0.49
N VAL A 239 13.62 -17.61 -0.30
CA VAL A 239 14.93 -18.04 0.19
C VAL A 239 15.62 -18.81 -0.94
N GLY A 240 16.81 -18.40 -1.33
CA GLY A 240 17.53 -19.01 -2.46
C GLY A 240 16.78 -18.93 -3.78
N GLY A 241 15.97 -17.87 -4.00
CA GLY A 241 15.16 -17.65 -5.20
C GLY A 241 13.87 -18.47 -5.29
N LYS A 242 13.60 -19.35 -4.32
CA LYS A 242 12.37 -20.15 -4.25
C LYS A 242 11.39 -19.55 -3.25
N PRO A 243 10.07 -19.62 -3.52
CA PRO A 243 9.07 -19.24 -2.51
C PRO A 243 9.32 -19.99 -1.20
N THR A 244 9.29 -19.25 -0.10
CA THR A 244 9.49 -19.84 1.23
C THR A 244 8.24 -20.63 1.61
N VAL A 245 8.45 -21.86 2.06
CA VAL A 245 7.43 -22.58 2.81
C VAL A 245 7.44 -21.96 4.21
N TYR A 246 6.30 -21.35 4.58
CA TYR A 246 6.19 -20.78 5.92
C TYR A 246 6.12 -21.90 6.95
N PRO A 247 6.82 -21.77 8.09
CA PRO A 247 6.73 -22.74 9.15
C PRO A 247 5.29 -22.81 9.68
N ILE A 248 4.83 -24.01 9.98
CA ILE A 248 3.57 -24.19 10.68
C ILE A 248 3.78 -23.73 12.12
N SER A 249 3.02 -22.73 12.53
CA SER A 249 3.02 -22.25 13.90
C SER A 249 1.68 -22.53 14.56
N THR A 250 1.70 -22.82 15.86
CA THR A 250 0.53 -22.83 16.70
C THR A 250 0.70 -21.79 17.79
N SER A 251 -0.36 -21.06 18.09
CA SER A 251 -0.41 -20.22 19.27
C SER A 251 -0.87 -21.07 20.46
N PHE A 252 -0.53 -20.60 21.64
CA PHE A 252 -1.15 -21.07 22.86
C PHE A 252 -2.67 -20.88 22.73
N ASN A 253 -3.41 -21.98 22.77
CA ASN A 253 -4.86 -21.92 22.60
C ASN A 253 -5.57 -22.43 23.85
N TYR A 254 -6.55 -21.69 24.30
CA TYR A 254 -7.43 -22.00 25.44
C TYR A 254 -8.49 -23.03 25.06
N GLY A 255 -8.11 -24.10 24.42
CA GLY A 255 -9.03 -25.11 23.90
C GLY A 255 -9.77 -25.93 24.93
N ASP A 256 -9.70 -25.61 26.22
CA ASP A 256 -10.46 -26.28 27.27
C ASP A 256 -10.98 -25.25 28.28
N PRO A 257 -12.13 -25.47 28.93
CA PRO A 257 -12.73 -24.53 29.87
C PRO A 257 -11.80 -24.29 31.06
N THR A 258 -10.80 -23.44 30.85
CA THR A 258 -10.00 -22.94 31.95
C THR A 258 -10.72 -21.76 32.57
N PRO A 259 -10.79 -21.68 33.91
CA PRO A 259 -11.41 -20.56 34.61
C PRO A 259 -10.60 -19.25 34.46
N CYS A 260 -9.63 -19.21 33.56
CA CYS A 260 -8.66 -18.14 33.43
C CYS A 260 -8.92 -17.30 32.19
N ASN A 261 -8.74 -16.00 32.34
CA ASN A 261 -8.66 -15.07 31.20
C ASN A 261 -7.37 -15.29 30.38
N GLU A 262 -7.40 -14.83 29.16
CA GLU A 262 -6.50 -15.04 28.06
C GLU A 262 -4.99 -15.04 28.38
N TYR A 263 -4.50 -14.42 29.40
CA TYR A 263 -3.06 -14.34 29.68
C TYR A 263 -2.67 -14.85 31.08
N THR A 264 -3.61 -15.33 31.87
CA THR A 264 -3.40 -15.55 33.30
C THR A 264 -3.11 -17.01 33.69
N CYS A 265 -3.33 -17.97 32.80
CA CYS A 265 -3.12 -19.39 33.05
C CYS A 265 -1.94 -20.03 32.31
N LEU A 266 -1.13 -19.22 31.64
CA LEU A 266 0.06 -19.71 30.97
C LEU A 266 1.17 -20.00 32.01
N THR A 267 1.19 -21.24 32.50
CA THR A 267 2.25 -21.75 33.34
C THR A 267 3.23 -22.61 32.52
N THR A 268 4.46 -22.75 32.98
CA THR A 268 5.46 -23.62 32.37
C THR A 268 4.94 -25.06 32.22
N ASP A 269 4.32 -25.59 33.25
CA ASP A 269 3.78 -26.95 33.26
C ASP A 269 2.68 -27.13 32.21
N TYR A 270 1.80 -26.14 32.06
CA TYR A 270 0.76 -26.17 31.04
C TYR A 270 1.35 -26.10 29.63
N ALA A 271 2.32 -25.22 29.38
CA ALA A 271 2.99 -25.13 28.08
C ALA A 271 3.70 -26.45 27.71
N ILE A 272 4.39 -27.06 28.66
CA ILE A 272 5.05 -28.38 28.48
C ILE A 272 4.00 -29.46 28.19
N ALA A 273 2.87 -29.47 28.91
CA ALA A 273 1.80 -30.44 28.68
C ALA A 273 1.21 -30.30 27.27
N MET A 274 1.03 -29.07 26.78
CA MET A 274 0.57 -28.80 25.41
C MET A 274 1.56 -29.32 24.37
N VAL A 275 2.86 -29.04 24.49
CA VAL A 275 3.89 -29.55 23.58
C VAL A 275 3.87 -31.09 23.55
N LYS A 276 3.82 -31.75 24.71
CA LYS A 276 3.72 -33.23 24.80
C LYS A 276 2.46 -33.76 24.11
N ARG A 277 1.35 -33.04 24.20
CA ARG A 277 0.10 -33.42 23.54
C ARG A 277 0.21 -33.33 22.02
N TYR A 278 0.85 -32.27 21.49
CA TYR A 278 1.15 -32.17 20.05
C TYR A 278 2.04 -33.31 19.56
N GLU A 279 3.08 -33.69 20.32
CA GLU A 279 3.95 -34.85 20.02
C GLU A 279 3.12 -36.16 20.01
N GLN A 280 2.29 -36.39 21.02
CA GLN A 280 1.44 -37.58 21.12
C GLN A 280 0.53 -37.76 19.91
N PHE A 281 -0.03 -36.65 19.38
CA PHE A 281 -0.90 -36.68 18.20
C PHE A 281 -0.15 -36.52 16.88
N LYS A 282 1.18 -36.46 16.89
CA LYS A 282 2.03 -36.25 15.70
C LYS A 282 1.67 -34.96 14.92
N LEU A 283 1.27 -33.93 15.62
CA LEU A 283 0.93 -32.60 15.12
C LEU A 283 2.00 -31.58 15.52
N VAL A 284 3.29 -31.93 15.31
CA VAL A 284 4.42 -31.10 15.77
C VAL A 284 4.54 -29.89 14.84
N PRO A 285 4.25 -28.66 15.31
CA PRO A 285 4.54 -27.45 14.56
C PRO A 285 6.03 -27.11 14.60
N GLU A 286 6.51 -26.34 13.63
CA GLU A 286 7.87 -25.82 13.64
C GLU A 286 8.05 -24.67 14.65
N VAL A 287 6.97 -23.96 14.96
CA VAL A 287 6.96 -22.83 15.91
C VAL A 287 5.81 -23.00 16.89
N PHE A 288 6.14 -22.94 18.17
CA PHE A 288 5.17 -22.83 19.26
C PHE A 288 5.21 -21.39 19.78
N TRP A 289 4.11 -20.67 19.57
CA TRP A 289 3.99 -19.27 19.96
C TRP A 289 3.39 -19.17 21.37
N LEU A 290 4.14 -18.57 22.27
CA LEU A 290 3.66 -18.18 23.60
C LEU A 290 3.31 -16.68 23.53
N ASP A 291 2.02 -16.36 23.72
CA ASP A 291 1.50 -15.00 23.70
C ASP A 291 1.05 -14.57 25.09
#